data_b183f23a45a7062905ab92075440b8b3
#
_entry.id   b183f23a45a7062905ab92075440b8b3
#
_cell.length_a   1.000
_cell.length_b   1.000
_cell.length_c   1.000
_cell.angle_alpha   90.00
_cell.angle_beta   90.00
_cell.angle_gamma   90.00
#
_symmetry.space_group_name_H-M   'P 1'
#
loop_
_entity.id
_entity.type
_entity.pdbx_description
1 polymer ?
#
loop_
_entity_poly.entity_id
_entity_poly.type
_entity_poly.pdbx_seq_one_letter_code
_entity_poly.pdbx_strand_id
1 'polypeptide(L)'
;MATKTSVVDRLRSRIGAASPPISATVEAGHLKRFAEAIGDPNPRWLNEAPPTYLVALVSVSIHLAEAEEYGKGWLNGGNRFEYMEPVMAGDHITATGKIADVYEKTGSSGTLLFIIFETGYVNQHGRTVARVRGTAIRR
;
A
#
# COMPACT_ATOMS: atom_id res chain seq x y z
N MET A 1 20.25 6.60 33.69
CA MET A 1 19.15 5.69 33.21
C MET A 1 18.90 5.92 31.75
N ALA A 2 18.90 4.87 30.98
CA ALA A 2 18.50 5.00 29.56
C ALA A 2 16.99 5.23 29.47
N THR A 3 16.56 6.26 28.74
CA THR A 3 15.15 6.52 28.48
C THR A 3 14.63 5.45 27.50
N LYS A 4 13.53 4.81 27.84
CA LYS A 4 12.90 3.82 26.94
C LYS A 4 12.45 4.55 25.68
N THR A 5 12.97 4.14 24.53
CA THR A 5 12.56 4.68 23.24
C THR A 5 11.08 4.38 23.00
N SER A 6 10.30 5.37 22.61
CA SER A 6 8.87 5.19 22.33
C SER A 6 8.64 4.31 21.09
N VAL A 7 7.45 3.72 21.00
CA VAL A 7 7.05 2.94 19.80
C VAL A 7 7.14 3.79 18.55
N VAL A 8 6.64 5.02 18.61
CA VAL A 8 6.70 5.95 17.46
C VAL A 8 8.14 6.20 17.04
N ASP A 9 9.05 6.42 17.98
CA ASP A 9 10.47 6.66 17.66
C ASP A 9 11.12 5.43 17.02
N ARG A 10 10.82 4.23 17.54
CA ARG A 10 11.30 2.98 16.94
C ARG A 10 10.79 2.79 15.51
N LEU A 11 9.53 3.07 15.27
CA LEU A 11 8.94 2.97 13.94
C LEU A 11 9.47 4.06 13.00
N ARG A 12 9.66 5.27 13.49
CA ARG A 12 10.26 6.36 12.71
C ARG A 12 11.69 6.05 12.26
N SER A 13 12.44 5.28 13.04
CA SER A 13 13.77 4.84 12.62
C SER A 13 13.76 3.92 11.40
N ARG A 14 12.60 3.34 11.05
CA ARG A 14 12.40 2.48 9.89
C ARG A 14 11.89 3.25 8.66
N ILE A 15 11.65 4.55 8.77
CA ILE A 15 11.21 5.36 7.62
C ILE A 15 12.25 5.29 6.51
N GLY A 16 11.78 5.02 5.28
CA GLY A 16 12.62 4.92 4.09
C GLY A 16 13.23 3.54 3.83
N ALA A 17 13.18 2.62 4.80
CA ALA A 17 13.61 1.25 4.56
C ALA A 17 12.64 0.53 3.63
N ALA A 18 13.15 0.04 2.50
CA ALA A 18 12.33 -0.63 1.50
C ALA A 18 12.06 -2.09 1.89
N SER A 19 10.83 -2.54 1.58
CA SER A 19 10.47 -3.96 1.66
C SER A 19 11.14 -4.76 0.53
N PRO A 20 11.26 -6.10 0.65
CA PRO A 20 11.60 -6.92 -0.51
C PRO A 20 10.58 -6.72 -1.64
N PRO A 21 11.03 -6.67 -2.90
CA PRO A 21 10.12 -6.50 -4.03
C PRO A 21 9.23 -7.73 -4.22
N ILE A 22 7.99 -7.49 -4.63
CA ILE A 22 7.02 -8.53 -4.98
C ILE A 22 6.54 -8.26 -6.40
N SER A 23 6.51 -9.30 -7.23
CA SER A 23 6.12 -9.19 -8.63
C SER A 23 4.89 -10.02 -8.95
N ALA A 24 4.09 -9.53 -9.89
CA ALA A 24 2.94 -10.25 -10.44
C ALA A 24 2.68 -9.83 -11.88
N THR A 25 2.12 -10.74 -12.66
CA THR A 25 1.69 -10.47 -14.04
C THR A 25 0.22 -10.02 -14.06
N VAL A 26 -0.06 -8.99 -14.84
CA VAL A 26 -1.42 -8.50 -15.07
C VAL A 26 -2.11 -9.41 -16.06
N GLU A 27 -3.01 -10.25 -15.58
CA GLU A 27 -3.75 -11.20 -16.41
C GLU A 27 -5.10 -10.62 -16.87
N ALA A 28 -5.42 -10.77 -18.16
CA ALA A 28 -6.68 -10.26 -18.71
C ALA A 28 -7.92 -10.81 -17.97
N GLY A 29 -7.88 -12.08 -17.59
CA GLY A 29 -8.96 -12.70 -16.80
C GLY A 29 -9.11 -12.09 -15.41
N HIS A 30 -8.01 -11.69 -14.77
CA HIS A 30 -8.05 -11.01 -13.49
C HIS A 30 -8.61 -9.58 -13.61
N LEU A 31 -8.23 -8.86 -14.67
CA LEU A 31 -8.82 -7.54 -14.97
C LEU A 31 -10.32 -7.63 -15.14
N LYS A 32 -10.78 -8.62 -15.89
CA LYS A 32 -12.22 -8.86 -16.12
C LYS A 32 -12.96 -9.09 -14.81
N ARG A 33 -12.46 -9.98 -13.96
CA ARG A 33 -13.07 -10.28 -12.65
C ARG A 33 -13.07 -9.06 -11.73
N PHE A 34 -12.01 -8.27 -11.75
CA PHE A 34 -11.94 -7.04 -10.95
C PHE A 34 -12.98 -6.02 -11.43
N ALA A 35 -13.08 -5.80 -12.74
CA ALA A 35 -14.06 -4.86 -13.31
C ALA A 35 -15.50 -5.29 -12.99
N GLU A 36 -15.81 -6.59 -13.07
CA GLU A 36 -17.10 -7.14 -12.67
C GLU A 36 -17.37 -6.92 -11.18
N ALA A 37 -16.36 -7.12 -10.33
CA ALA A 37 -16.51 -6.95 -8.88
C ALA A 37 -16.79 -5.50 -8.46
N ILE A 38 -16.23 -4.52 -9.17
CA ILE A 38 -16.52 -3.10 -8.92
C ILE A 38 -17.74 -2.59 -9.68
N GLY A 39 -18.36 -3.44 -10.51
CA GLY A 39 -19.56 -3.11 -11.29
C GLY A 39 -19.31 -2.11 -12.41
N ASP A 40 -18.12 -2.05 -12.96
CA ASP A 40 -17.77 -1.13 -14.04
C ASP A 40 -17.73 -1.87 -15.39
N PRO A 41 -18.72 -1.65 -16.30
CA PRO A 41 -18.80 -2.34 -17.58
C PRO A 41 -17.95 -1.70 -18.68
N ASN A 42 -17.13 -0.72 -18.38
CA ASN A 42 -16.31 -0.03 -19.39
C ASN A 42 -15.40 -1.04 -20.12
N PRO A 43 -15.52 -1.18 -21.46
CA PRO A 43 -14.72 -2.13 -22.22
C PRO A 43 -13.22 -1.85 -22.19
N ARG A 44 -12.80 -0.68 -21.77
CA ARG A 44 -11.38 -0.34 -21.54
C ARG A 44 -10.72 -1.32 -20.57
N TRP A 45 -11.47 -1.81 -19.58
CA TRP A 45 -10.96 -2.74 -18.56
C TRP A 45 -10.77 -4.18 -19.04
N LEU A 46 -11.01 -4.46 -20.32
CA LEU A 46 -10.63 -5.73 -20.92
C LEU A 46 -9.11 -5.85 -21.12
N ASN A 47 -8.43 -4.73 -21.34
CA ASN A 47 -6.99 -4.68 -21.64
C ASN A 47 -6.19 -3.77 -20.70
N GLU A 48 -6.83 -2.90 -19.96
CA GLU A 48 -6.20 -1.92 -19.09
C GLU A 48 -6.72 -2.06 -17.67
N ALA A 49 -5.83 -1.86 -16.69
CA ALA A 49 -6.18 -1.93 -15.28
C ALA A 49 -7.05 -0.73 -14.86
N PRO A 50 -8.19 -0.97 -14.21
CA PRO A 50 -8.96 0.09 -13.57
C PRO A 50 -8.14 0.81 -12.48
N PRO A 51 -8.51 2.06 -12.11
CA PRO A 51 -7.68 2.91 -11.24
C PRO A 51 -7.29 2.32 -9.88
N THR A 52 -8.01 1.40 -9.31
CA THR A 52 -7.68 0.80 -8.01
C THR A 52 -7.13 -0.62 -8.09
N TYR A 53 -6.93 -1.14 -9.29
CA TYR A 53 -6.56 -2.54 -9.51
C TYR A 53 -5.22 -2.96 -8.87
N LEU A 54 -4.23 -2.08 -8.83
CA LEU A 54 -2.87 -2.45 -8.40
C LEU A 54 -2.82 -3.00 -6.98
N VAL A 55 -3.67 -2.52 -6.08
CA VAL A 55 -3.73 -3.05 -4.70
C VAL A 55 -4.32 -4.45 -4.63
N ALA A 56 -5.10 -4.85 -5.62
CA ALA A 56 -5.62 -6.22 -5.74
C ALA A 56 -4.62 -7.15 -6.44
N LEU A 57 -3.75 -6.61 -7.28
CA LEU A 57 -2.75 -7.39 -8.01
C LEU A 57 -1.65 -7.89 -7.08
N VAL A 58 -1.07 -6.98 -6.31
CA VAL A 58 0.05 -7.27 -5.43
C VAL A 58 -0.01 -6.37 -4.21
N SER A 59 0.09 -6.96 -3.04
CA SER A 59 0.07 -6.25 -1.77
C SER A 59 1.43 -6.40 -1.09
N VAL A 60 2.06 -5.28 -0.80
CA VAL A 60 3.29 -5.24 -0.02
C VAL A 60 2.91 -5.21 1.46
N SER A 61 3.47 -6.14 2.23
CA SER A 61 3.26 -6.20 3.68
C SER A 61 4.57 -5.90 4.41
N ILE A 62 4.52 -4.97 5.35
CA ILE A 62 5.62 -4.69 6.27
C ILE A 62 5.14 -5.05 7.66
N HIS A 63 5.80 -6.05 8.28
CA HIS A 63 5.43 -6.47 9.62
C HIS A 63 5.90 -5.44 10.66
N LEU A 64 5.00 -5.03 11.53
CA LEU A 64 5.21 -4.00 12.55
C LEU A 64 4.75 -4.53 13.92
N ALA A 65 5.58 -5.38 14.53
CA ALA A 65 5.28 -5.94 15.84
C ALA A 65 5.10 -4.85 16.92
N GLU A 66 5.82 -3.76 16.82
CA GLU A 66 5.75 -2.63 17.74
C GLU A 66 4.35 -1.97 17.77
N ALA A 67 3.62 -2.06 16.67
CA ALA A 67 2.27 -1.49 16.58
C ALA A 67 1.25 -2.19 17.49
N GLU A 68 1.53 -3.42 17.94
CA GLU A 68 0.65 -4.18 18.83
C GLU A 68 0.42 -3.49 20.18
N GLU A 69 1.34 -2.62 20.61
CA GLU A 69 1.17 -1.83 21.83
C GLU A 69 -0.03 -0.87 21.76
N TYR A 70 -0.52 -0.54 20.56
CA TYR A 70 -1.70 0.33 20.36
C TYR A 70 -3.01 -0.45 20.29
N GLY A 71 -2.96 -1.77 20.18
CA GLY A 71 -4.13 -2.61 20.06
C GLY A 71 -3.97 -3.67 18.97
N LYS A 72 -5.04 -4.40 18.69
CA LYS A 72 -5.02 -5.53 17.74
C LYS A 72 -5.72 -5.24 16.42
N GLY A 73 -6.42 -4.11 16.32
CA GLY A 73 -7.20 -3.77 15.13
C GLY A 73 -6.43 -2.89 14.17
N TRP A 74 -6.64 -3.13 12.87
CA TRP A 74 -6.18 -2.24 11.80
C TRP A 74 -7.36 -1.64 11.07
N LEU A 75 -7.28 -0.35 10.77
CA LEU A 75 -8.21 0.36 9.91
C LEU A 75 -7.46 0.92 8.72
N ASN A 76 -8.10 0.89 7.56
CA ASN A 76 -7.63 1.64 6.41
C ASN A 76 -8.11 3.08 6.52
N GLY A 77 -7.19 4.02 6.66
CA GLY A 77 -7.48 5.45 6.77
C GLY A 77 -7.59 6.16 5.42
N GLY A 78 -7.34 5.45 4.33
CA GLY A 78 -7.43 5.97 2.98
C GLY A 78 -6.19 5.65 2.14
N ASN A 79 -6.36 5.78 0.83
CA ASN A 79 -5.29 5.55 -0.14
C ASN A 79 -5.29 6.67 -1.18
N ARG A 80 -4.12 7.12 -1.55
CA ARG A 80 -3.91 8.06 -2.65
C ARG A 80 -3.15 7.35 -3.76
N PHE A 81 -3.77 7.30 -4.94
CA PHE A 81 -3.19 6.71 -6.13
C PHE A 81 -2.67 7.82 -7.04
N GLU A 82 -1.46 7.65 -7.53
CA GLU A 82 -0.84 8.55 -8.47
C GLU A 82 -0.32 7.73 -9.65
N TYR A 83 -0.92 7.92 -10.83
CA TYR A 83 -0.61 7.15 -12.03
C TYR A 83 0.28 7.93 -12.97
N MET A 84 1.35 7.28 -13.44
CA MET A 84 2.29 7.84 -14.42
C MET A 84 2.06 7.26 -15.81
N GLU A 85 1.75 5.96 -15.88
CA GLU A 85 1.49 5.25 -17.14
C GLU A 85 0.34 4.26 -16.97
N PRO A 86 -0.39 3.93 -18.06
CA PRO A 86 -1.37 2.86 -18.02
C PRO A 86 -0.75 1.50 -17.70
N VAL A 87 -1.47 0.69 -16.94
CA VAL A 87 -1.12 -0.69 -16.66
C VAL A 87 -1.97 -1.59 -17.56
N MET A 88 -1.31 -2.37 -18.41
CA MET A 88 -1.98 -3.16 -19.43
C MET A 88 -1.95 -4.65 -19.12
N ALA A 89 -2.92 -5.39 -19.68
CA ALA A 89 -2.86 -6.84 -19.64
C ALA A 89 -1.55 -7.34 -20.24
N GLY A 90 -0.90 -8.29 -19.56
CA GLY A 90 0.42 -8.81 -19.95
C GLY A 90 1.60 -8.11 -19.29
N ASP A 91 1.39 -6.95 -18.68
CA ASP A 91 2.45 -6.27 -17.95
C ASP A 91 2.91 -7.10 -16.74
N HIS A 92 4.20 -7.05 -16.46
CA HIS A 92 4.81 -7.62 -15.27
C HIS A 92 5.13 -6.49 -14.30
N ILE A 93 4.44 -6.45 -13.18
CA ILE A 93 4.52 -5.35 -12.22
C ILE A 93 5.31 -5.81 -10.99
N THR A 94 6.28 -5.00 -10.60
CA THR A 94 7.04 -5.18 -9.37
C THR A 94 6.70 -4.06 -8.40
N ALA A 95 6.27 -4.43 -7.20
CA ALA A 95 5.92 -3.50 -6.12
C ALA A 95 6.96 -3.52 -5.02
N THR A 96 7.34 -2.35 -4.55
CA THR A 96 8.23 -2.16 -3.40
C THR A 96 7.61 -1.12 -2.49
N GLY A 97 7.47 -1.46 -1.20
CA GLY A 97 6.87 -0.59 -0.21
C GLY A 97 7.87 -0.07 0.80
N LYS A 98 7.53 1.04 1.44
CA LYS A 98 8.29 1.61 2.56
C LYS A 98 7.37 2.34 3.51
N ILE A 99 7.83 2.52 4.74
CA ILE A 99 7.18 3.44 5.69
C ILE A 99 7.60 4.85 5.30
N ALA A 100 6.62 5.72 5.06
CA ALA A 100 6.87 7.11 4.69
C ALA A 100 6.74 8.07 5.88
N ASP A 101 5.83 7.77 6.82
CA ASP A 101 5.64 8.56 8.05
C ASP A 101 4.97 7.75 9.14
N VAL A 102 5.15 8.16 10.39
CA VAL A 102 4.53 7.56 11.57
C VAL A 102 4.19 8.66 12.56
N TYR A 103 2.96 8.67 13.05
CA TYR A 103 2.53 9.63 14.08
C TYR A 103 1.39 9.06 14.93
N GLU A 104 1.16 9.70 16.08
CA GLU A 104 0.07 9.38 16.99
C GLU A 104 -0.97 10.48 17.01
N LYS A 105 -2.22 10.10 17.27
CA LYS A 105 -3.28 11.04 17.66
C LYS A 105 -4.03 10.47 18.85
N THR A 106 -4.25 11.30 19.86
CA THR A 106 -5.04 10.96 21.05
C THR A 106 -6.40 11.64 20.98
N GLY A 107 -7.43 10.85 21.12
CA GLY A 107 -8.82 11.31 21.16
C GLY A 107 -9.57 10.74 22.36
N SER A 108 -10.89 10.90 22.39
CA SER A 108 -11.76 10.41 23.47
C SER A 108 -11.72 8.89 23.64
N SER A 109 -11.42 8.15 22.59
CA SER A 109 -11.35 6.67 22.59
C SER A 109 -9.94 6.11 22.79
N GLY A 110 -8.94 6.97 23.10
CA GLY A 110 -7.56 6.58 23.33
C GLY A 110 -6.59 7.08 22.27
N THR A 111 -5.39 6.51 22.27
CA THR A 111 -4.33 6.87 21.33
C THR A 111 -4.35 5.95 20.12
N LEU A 112 -4.35 6.54 18.93
CA LEU A 112 -4.29 5.85 17.65
C LEU A 112 -2.91 6.04 17.03
N LEU A 113 -2.37 4.97 16.45
CA LEU A 113 -1.12 5.01 15.69
C LEU A 113 -1.45 5.10 14.20
N PHE A 114 -0.91 6.13 13.54
CA PHE A 114 -1.03 6.34 12.10
C PHE A 114 0.29 5.99 11.42
N ILE A 115 0.23 5.13 10.44
CA ILE A 115 1.41 4.75 9.65
C ILE A 115 1.10 5.02 8.18
N ILE A 116 1.94 5.82 7.55
CA ILE A 116 1.84 6.12 6.13
C ILE A 116 2.80 5.19 5.39
N PHE A 117 2.25 4.36 4.52
CA PHE A 117 3.01 3.50 3.61
C PHE A 117 3.03 4.11 2.22
N GLU A 118 4.14 3.96 1.54
CA GLU A 118 4.25 4.31 0.13
C GLU A 118 4.72 3.11 -0.66
N THR A 119 3.99 2.76 -1.71
CA THR A 119 4.31 1.65 -2.59
C THR A 119 4.55 2.16 -4.00
N GLY A 120 5.71 1.85 -4.56
CA GLY A 120 6.03 2.11 -5.96
C GLY A 120 5.78 0.87 -6.80
N TYR A 121 5.20 1.06 -7.98
CA TYR A 121 4.89 0.01 -8.94
C TYR A 121 5.68 0.28 -10.22
N VAL A 122 6.45 -0.72 -10.64
CA VAL A 122 7.34 -0.63 -11.81
C VAL A 122 6.99 -1.73 -12.79
N ASN A 123 6.93 -1.41 -14.09
CA ASN A 123 6.65 -2.41 -15.12
C ASN A 123 7.93 -3.14 -15.59
N GLN A 124 7.78 -4.06 -16.53
CA GLN A 124 8.88 -4.84 -17.11
C GLN A 124 9.94 -4.00 -17.86
N HIS A 125 9.61 -2.75 -18.18
CA HIS A 125 10.54 -1.81 -18.84
C HIS A 125 11.31 -0.93 -17.85
N GLY A 126 11.17 -1.18 -16.54
CA GLY A 126 11.80 -0.38 -15.49
C GLY A 126 11.13 0.98 -15.27
N ARG A 127 9.93 1.21 -15.79
CA ARG A 127 9.19 2.47 -15.63
C ARG A 127 8.26 2.42 -14.45
N THR A 128 8.26 3.46 -13.64
CA THR A 128 7.27 3.63 -12.57
C THR A 128 5.90 3.91 -13.19
N VAL A 129 4.96 3.00 -12.99
CA VAL A 129 3.59 3.14 -13.51
C VAL A 129 2.67 3.82 -12.52
N ALA A 130 2.91 3.64 -11.23
CA ALA A 130 2.09 4.25 -10.18
C ALA A 130 2.84 4.33 -8.84
N ARG A 131 2.36 5.24 -7.99
CA ARG A 131 2.67 5.29 -6.57
C ARG A 131 1.38 5.29 -5.79
N VAL A 132 1.34 4.50 -4.72
CA VAL A 132 0.19 4.44 -3.82
C VAL A 132 0.66 4.82 -2.42
N ARG A 133 0.01 5.83 -1.85
CA ARG A 133 0.24 6.26 -0.48
C ARG A 133 -0.96 5.90 0.36
N GLY A 134 -0.77 4.97 1.29
CA GLY A 134 -1.83 4.45 2.14
C GLY A 134 -1.63 4.81 3.59
N THR A 135 -2.73 5.08 4.31
CA THR A 135 -2.73 5.31 5.75
C THR A 135 -3.33 4.10 6.45
N ALA A 136 -2.54 3.46 7.29
CA ALA A 136 -3.01 2.40 8.19
C ALA A 136 -3.12 2.95 9.60
N ILE A 137 -4.21 2.63 10.29
CA ILE A 137 -4.48 3.08 11.65
C ILE A 137 -4.56 1.86 12.57
N ARG A 138 -3.74 1.86 13.60
CA ARG A 138 -3.75 0.82 14.64
C ARG A 138 -4.50 1.31 15.87
N ARG A 139 -5.44 0.46 16.36
CA ARG A 139 -6.24 0.76 17.55
C ARG A 139 -6.52 -0.49 18.39
#